data_c43bb9b0a9423c272d9733bc21606df2
#
_entry.id   c43bb9b0a9423c272d9733bc21606df2
#
_cell.length_a   1.000
_cell.length_b   1.000
_cell.length_c   1.000
_cell.angle_alpha   90.00
_cell.angle_beta   90.00
_cell.angle_gamma   90.00
#
_symmetry.space_group_name_H-M   'P 1'
#
loop_
_entity.id
_entity.type
_entity.pdbx_description
1 polymer ?
#
loop_
_entity_poly.entity_id
_entity_poly.type
_entity_poly.pdbx_seq_one_letter_code
_entity_poly.pdbx_strand_id
1 'polypeptide(L)'
;MENIPNDVILLIGDHLEDRGDCYNAVLVNSRFHALFSRALFRSTALKNLTQLQLFMKAIVRQPSLASVIQCLDLSRWESAPAQSFLDADELAQLSIWAKSVSRSEEEHIQWEQDLLKGNEEAWIALLLSRANNIRQLKLAYPRENNYLDQIFDRAVNSGRQPVQCHGFLRLEEAYLSHMEDDESKGSLSPAQLLPFFRMPSMRKVDADTVIEPATSNGDSGRETDIQAEEDPTQCSSITDLTLNSSNAAQGLESLTTLCPSLKSLKYQHSDDHALASGFQPTSFFTSLATRKLTLETLWLDNLGTHHAFTASGLNESYDGYFGSLADFTALKDLRIRLPNLLDVGYTFEPSTPLPEILPSSIERIYIESCKENSLPMLISQLQLVLEARKERFKALKRVDIEGFFHVDDEDLDDSGADGASGTRERVIKERVLEMAQPLRNGCEDTGVQLYLRDRACAQTMVEV
;
A
#
# COMPACT_ATOMS: atom_id res chain seq x y z
N MET A 1 -6.16 -45.07 5.04
CA MET A 1 -6.05 -43.93 4.12
C MET A 1 -5.97 -44.31 2.63
N GLU A 2 -5.80 -45.55 2.30
CA GLU A 2 -5.67 -46.02 0.90
C GLU A 2 -6.93 -45.89 0.05
N ASN A 3 -8.11 -45.73 0.66
CA ASN A 3 -9.41 -45.69 -0.03
C ASN A 3 -9.99 -44.30 -0.26
N ILE A 4 -9.30 -43.20 0.13
CA ILE A 4 -9.79 -41.85 -0.11
C ILE A 4 -9.47 -41.45 -1.56
N PRO A 5 -10.46 -41.00 -2.38
CA PRO A 5 -10.19 -40.51 -3.72
C PRO A 5 -9.22 -39.34 -3.74
N ASN A 6 -8.42 -39.21 -4.81
CA ASN A 6 -7.44 -38.12 -4.96
C ASN A 6 -8.10 -36.74 -4.89
N ASP A 7 -9.30 -36.60 -5.46
CA ASP A 7 -10.03 -35.33 -5.48
C ASP A 7 -10.40 -34.86 -4.06
N VAL A 8 -10.72 -35.80 -3.16
CA VAL A 8 -11.02 -35.47 -1.76
C VAL A 8 -9.73 -35.05 -1.03
N ILE A 9 -8.60 -35.72 -1.31
CA ILE A 9 -7.31 -35.36 -0.74
C ILE A 9 -6.88 -33.96 -1.24
N LEU A 10 -7.07 -33.65 -2.52
CA LEU A 10 -6.79 -32.34 -3.09
C LEU A 10 -7.66 -31.24 -2.48
N LEU A 11 -8.98 -31.51 -2.27
CA LEU A 11 -9.88 -30.61 -1.56
C LEU A 11 -9.39 -30.32 -0.13
N ILE A 12 -8.91 -31.32 0.59
CA ILE A 12 -8.29 -31.13 1.91
C ILE A 12 -7.05 -30.23 1.78
N GLY A 13 -6.23 -30.45 0.74
CA GLY A 13 -5.06 -29.64 0.45
C GLY A 13 -5.39 -28.16 0.16
N ASP A 14 -6.51 -27.87 -0.48
CA ASP A 14 -6.95 -26.50 -0.76
C ASP A 14 -7.35 -25.73 0.52
N HIS A 15 -7.62 -26.44 1.62
CA HIS A 15 -7.91 -25.87 2.94
C HIS A 15 -6.72 -25.84 3.89
N LEU A 16 -5.55 -26.34 3.47
CA LEU A 16 -4.31 -26.21 4.25
C LEU A 16 -3.74 -24.80 4.02
N GLU A 17 -4.01 -23.91 4.96
CA GLU A 17 -3.54 -22.52 4.90
C GLU A 17 -2.05 -22.43 5.28
N ASP A 18 -1.58 -23.28 6.18
CA ASP A 18 -0.16 -23.30 6.59
C ASP A 18 0.68 -24.09 5.59
N ARG A 19 1.74 -23.43 5.10
CA ARG A 19 2.74 -24.05 4.23
C ARG A 19 3.47 -25.20 4.92
N GLY A 20 3.65 -25.12 6.24
CA GLY A 20 4.24 -26.20 7.03
C GLY A 20 3.41 -27.49 6.99
N ASP A 21 2.10 -27.38 7.02
CA ASP A 21 1.17 -28.50 6.92
C ASP A 21 1.22 -29.14 5.51
N CYS A 22 1.26 -28.30 4.46
CA CYS A 22 1.47 -28.79 3.10
C CYS A 22 2.81 -29.52 2.95
N TYR A 23 3.89 -28.99 3.52
CA TYR A 23 5.20 -29.61 3.51
C TYR A 23 5.19 -30.97 4.25
N ASN A 24 4.60 -31.00 5.43
CA ASN A 24 4.45 -32.25 6.20
C ASN A 24 3.63 -33.28 5.42
N ALA A 25 2.56 -32.87 4.75
CA ALA A 25 1.76 -33.74 3.90
C ALA A 25 2.57 -34.35 2.75
N VAL A 26 3.43 -33.57 2.10
CA VAL A 26 4.34 -34.01 1.02
C VAL A 26 5.27 -35.15 1.50
N LEU A 27 5.66 -35.15 2.76
CA LEU A 27 6.59 -36.15 3.33
C LEU A 27 5.92 -37.47 3.75
N VAL A 28 4.57 -37.54 3.76
CA VAL A 28 3.85 -38.74 4.29
C VAL A 28 4.08 -39.97 3.43
N ASN A 29 3.92 -39.89 2.13
CA ASN A 29 4.15 -40.98 1.17
C ASN A 29 4.18 -40.47 -0.27
N SER A 30 4.52 -41.33 -1.24
CA SER A 30 4.65 -40.96 -2.66
C SER A 30 3.36 -40.46 -3.28
N ARG A 31 2.18 -40.95 -2.86
CA ARG A 31 0.87 -40.46 -3.31
C ARG A 31 0.60 -39.02 -2.83
N PHE A 32 0.82 -38.77 -1.54
CA PHE A 32 0.70 -37.45 -0.96
C PHE A 32 1.73 -36.49 -1.56
N HIS A 33 2.96 -36.94 -1.75
CA HIS A 33 3.98 -36.16 -2.46
C HIS A 33 3.49 -35.70 -3.83
N ALA A 34 2.96 -36.60 -4.65
CA ALA A 34 2.47 -36.25 -5.98
C ALA A 34 1.29 -35.26 -5.98
N LEU A 35 0.40 -35.36 -4.97
CA LEU A 35 -0.78 -34.52 -4.86
C LEU A 35 -0.44 -33.14 -4.25
N PHE A 36 0.29 -33.11 -3.14
CA PHE A 36 0.54 -31.88 -2.39
C PHE A 36 1.76 -31.09 -2.87
N SER A 37 2.67 -31.67 -3.67
CA SER A 37 3.77 -30.90 -4.27
C SER A 37 3.26 -29.70 -5.05
N ARG A 38 2.16 -29.84 -5.78
CA ARG A 38 1.54 -28.72 -6.50
C ARG A 38 1.03 -27.64 -5.54
N ALA A 39 0.36 -28.02 -4.45
CA ALA A 39 -0.13 -27.10 -3.44
C ALA A 39 1.02 -26.34 -2.77
N LEU A 40 2.14 -27.01 -2.48
CA LEU A 40 3.34 -26.41 -1.89
C LEU A 40 3.94 -25.29 -2.77
N PHE A 41 3.91 -25.46 -4.10
CA PHE A 41 4.44 -24.47 -5.05
C PHE A 41 3.43 -23.37 -5.42
N ARG A 42 2.16 -23.50 -5.05
CA ARG A 42 1.12 -22.51 -5.33
C ARG A 42 1.43 -21.15 -4.70
N SER A 43 1.95 -21.16 -3.46
CA SER A 43 2.41 -19.99 -2.76
C SER A 43 3.90 -20.13 -2.47
N THR A 44 4.72 -19.33 -3.15
CA THR A 44 6.17 -19.41 -3.07
C THR A 44 6.74 -18.10 -2.54
N ALA A 45 7.55 -18.19 -1.49
CA ALA A 45 8.31 -17.07 -0.95
C ALA A 45 9.81 -17.35 -1.08
N LEU A 46 10.54 -16.44 -1.70
CA LEU A 46 11.98 -16.53 -1.92
C LEU A 46 12.62 -15.27 -1.34
N LYS A 47 13.72 -15.48 -0.59
CA LYS A 47 14.33 -14.38 0.17
C LYS A 47 15.71 -13.96 -0.37
N ASN A 48 16.33 -14.77 -1.21
CA ASN A 48 17.66 -14.47 -1.75
C ASN A 48 17.92 -15.24 -3.04
N LEU A 49 19.01 -14.86 -3.71
CA LEU A 49 19.44 -15.44 -4.97
C LEU A 49 19.63 -16.96 -4.88
N THR A 50 20.19 -17.48 -3.79
CA THR A 50 20.41 -18.93 -3.62
C THR A 50 19.10 -19.71 -3.67
N GLN A 51 18.07 -19.26 -2.96
CA GLN A 51 16.75 -19.89 -3.00
C GLN A 51 16.12 -19.78 -4.38
N LEU A 52 16.26 -18.61 -5.05
CA LEU A 52 15.77 -18.40 -6.40
C LEU A 52 16.44 -19.36 -7.40
N GLN A 53 17.75 -19.51 -7.36
CA GLN A 53 18.49 -20.45 -8.24
C GLN A 53 18.06 -21.91 -8.04
N LEU A 54 17.91 -22.35 -6.78
CA LEU A 54 17.42 -23.70 -6.47
C LEU A 54 15.98 -23.90 -6.95
N PHE A 55 15.15 -22.87 -6.82
CA PHE A 55 13.77 -22.89 -7.31
C PHE A 55 13.72 -22.94 -8.85
N MET A 56 14.53 -22.13 -9.52
CA MET A 56 14.68 -22.15 -10.98
C MET A 56 15.19 -23.51 -11.49
N LYS A 57 16.12 -24.14 -10.78
CA LYS A 57 16.56 -25.50 -11.05
C LYS A 57 15.40 -26.50 -11.01
N ALA A 58 14.51 -26.40 -10.02
CA ALA A 58 13.31 -27.24 -9.96
C ALA A 58 12.38 -26.99 -11.15
N ILE A 59 12.18 -25.72 -11.55
CA ILE A 59 11.35 -25.35 -12.72
C ILE A 59 11.98 -25.85 -14.02
N VAL A 60 13.31 -25.76 -14.19
CA VAL A 60 14.00 -26.29 -15.38
C VAL A 60 13.76 -27.79 -15.52
N ARG A 61 13.84 -28.54 -14.42
CA ARG A 61 13.59 -30.00 -14.41
C ARG A 61 12.12 -30.35 -14.61
N GLN A 62 11.21 -29.52 -14.10
CA GLN A 62 9.78 -29.72 -14.20
C GLN A 62 9.07 -28.41 -14.56
N PRO A 63 8.99 -28.03 -15.84
CA PRO A 63 8.44 -26.74 -16.28
C PRO A 63 6.98 -26.48 -15.88
N SER A 64 6.20 -27.56 -15.64
CA SER A 64 4.82 -27.44 -15.17
C SER A 64 4.69 -26.77 -13.78
N LEU A 65 5.75 -26.74 -12.97
CA LEU A 65 5.75 -26.06 -11.66
C LEU A 65 5.57 -24.55 -11.81
N ALA A 66 6.16 -23.93 -12.85
CA ALA A 66 5.99 -22.49 -13.09
C ALA A 66 4.51 -22.10 -13.27
N SER A 67 3.71 -22.96 -13.90
CA SER A 67 2.29 -22.72 -14.15
C SER A 67 1.40 -22.90 -12.91
N VAL A 68 1.93 -23.48 -11.83
CA VAL A 68 1.19 -23.70 -10.57
C VAL A 68 1.27 -22.46 -9.66
N ILE A 69 2.31 -21.64 -9.81
CA ILE A 69 2.56 -20.47 -8.97
C ILE A 69 1.40 -19.48 -9.12
N GLN A 70 0.72 -19.17 -8.02
CA GLN A 70 -0.35 -18.17 -7.94
C GLN A 70 0.03 -17.00 -7.04
N CYS A 71 0.75 -17.26 -5.97
CA CYS A 71 1.27 -16.23 -5.06
C CYS A 71 2.80 -16.32 -5.06
N LEU A 72 3.45 -15.24 -5.45
CA LEU A 72 4.90 -15.13 -5.42
C LEU A 72 5.30 -13.97 -4.51
N ASP A 73 6.08 -14.27 -3.47
CA ASP A 73 6.55 -13.30 -2.49
C ASP A 73 8.08 -13.16 -2.56
N LEU A 74 8.51 -12.00 -3.04
CA LEU A 74 9.90 -11.55 -3.16
C LEU A 74 10.11 -10.24 -2.36
N SER A 75 9.24 -9.93 -1.40
CA SER A 75 9.25 -8.65 -0.67
C SER A 75 10.35 -8.57 0.40
N ARG A 76 10.82 -9.74 0.88
CA ARG A 76 11.85 -9.83 1.92
C ARG A 76 13.15 -10.29 1.32
N TRP A 77 13.63 -9.56 0.31
CA TRP A 77 14.84 -9.93 -0.41
C TRP A 77 16.08 -9.54 0.40
N GLU A 78 16.99 -10.48 0.56
CA GLU A 78 18.28 -10.31 1.23
C GLU A 78 19.37 -10.59 0.19
N SER A 79 20.19 -9.61 -0.13
CA SER A 79 21.31 -9.80 -1.05
C SER A 79 22.32 -10.77 -0.44
N ALA A 80 22.64 -11.82 -1.16
CA ALA A 80 23.56 -12.85 -0.74
C ALA A 80 24.59 -13.13 -1.85
N PRO A 81 25.83 -13.49 -1.51
CA PRO A 81 26.83 -13.79 -2.50
C PRO A 81 26.37 -14.92 -3.42
N ALA A 82 26.53 -14.71 -4.72
CA ALA A 82 26.14 -15.68 -5.74
C ALA A 82 26.96 -16.98 -5.59
N GLN A 83 26.26 -18.10 -5.50
CA GLN A 83 26.85 -19.43 -5.61
C GLN A 83 26.17 -20.14 -6.79
N SER A 84 26.95 -20.68 -7.72
CA SER A 84 26.36 -21.41 -8.85
C SER A 84 26.01 -22.84 -8.41
N PHE A 85 24.72 -23.18 -8.43
CA PHE A 85 24.18 -24.51 -8.12
C PHE A 85 23.69 -25.24 -9.37
N LEU A 86 23.88 -24.66 -10.56
CA LEU A 86 23.36 -25.15 -11.81
C LEU A 86 24.43 -25.89 -12.60
N ASP A 87 24.03 -26.97 -13.24
CA ASP A 87 24.88 -27.68 -14.21
C ASP A 87 24.80 -27.03 -15.61
N ALA A 88 25.63 -27.52 -16.53
CA ALA A 88 25.72 -26.96 -17.88
C ALA A 88 24.41 -27.07 -18.69
N ASP A 89 23.66 -28.16 -18.49
CA ASP A 89 22.40 -28.40 -19.20
C ASP A 89 21.29 -27.45 -18.66
N GLU A 90 21.28 -27.24 -17.35
CA GLU A 90 20.35 -26.29 -16.69
C GLU A 90 20.64 -24.85 -17.13
N LEU A 91 21.91 -24.45 -17.23
CA LEU A 91 22.32 -23.14 -17.75
C LEU A 91 21.94 -22.96 -19.22
N ALA A 92 22.15 -23.98 -20.06
CA ALA A 92 21.72 -23.93 -21.45
C ALA A 92 20.20 -23.74 -21.59
N GLN A 93 19.40 -24.36 -20.74
CA GLN A 93 17.97 -24.17 -20.73
C GLN A 93 17.57 -22.73 -20.29
N LEU A 94 18.27 -22.15 -19.32
CA LEU A 94 18.04 -20.76 -18.91
C LEU A 94 18.42 -19.77 -20.02
N SER A 95 19.50 -20.04 -20.76
CA SER A 95 19.88 -19.25 -21.96
C SER A 95 18.76 -19.26 -23.02
N ILE A 96 18.17 -20.44 -23.30
CA ILE A 96 17.00 -20.52 -24.20
C ILE A 96 15.84 -19.67 -23.69
N TRP A 97 15.57 -19.67 -22.39
CA TRP A 97 14.52 -18.83 -21.81
C TRP A 97 14.87 -17.34 -21.89
N ALA A 98 16.09 -16.95 -21.58
CA ALA A 98 16.56 -15.58 -21.73
C ALA A 98 16.42 -15.11 -23.18
N LYS A 99 16.80 -15.95 -24.17
CA LYS A 99 16.60 -15.65 -25.58
C LYS A 99 15.14 -15.40 -25.96
N SER A 100 14.22 -16.13 -25.38
CA SER A 100 12.76 -15.96 -25.63
C SER A 100 12.20 -14.63 -25.14
N VAL A 101 12.87 -13.99 -24.18
CA VAL A 101 12.49 -12.69 -23.59
C VAL A 101 13.38 -11.53 -24.04
N SER A 102 14.47 -11.76 -24.76
CA SER A 102 15.34 -10.73 -25.29
C SER A 102 14.79 -10.11 -26.58
N ARG A 103 15.06 -8.82 -26.81
CA ARG A 103 14.62 -8.07 -28.00
C ARG A 103 15.63 -8.16 -29.14
N SER A 104 16.91 -8.35 -28.78
CA SER A 104 18.03 -8.45 -29.73
C SER A 104 19.02 -9.52 -29.25
N GLU A 105 19.98 -9.87 -30.14
CA GLU A 105 21.04 -10.82 -29.78
C GLU A 105 22.02 -10.21 -28.75
N GLU A 106 22.26 -8.90 -28.83
CA GLU A 106 23.08 -8.18 -27.84
C GLU A 106 22.47 -8.25 -26.44
N GLU A 107 21.16 -8.03 -26.34
CA GLU A 107 20.42 -8.13 -25.10
C GLU A 107 20.45 -9.57 -24.56
N HIS A 108 20.33 -10.57 -25.40
CA HIS A 108 20.46 -11.98 -25.02
C HIS A 108 21.83 -12.29 -24.43
N ILE A 109 22.90 -11.82 -25.07
CA ILE A 109 24.27 -12.00 -24.57
C ILE A 109 24.41 -11.31 -23.19
N GLN A 110 23.85 -10.12 -23.05
CA GLN A 110 23.88 -9.41 -21.77
C GLN A 110 23.14 -10.18 -20.67
N TRP A 111 21.93 -10.72 -20.96
CA TRP A 111 21.18 -11.57 -20.03
C TRP A 111 22.01 -12.77 -19.57
N GLU A 112 22.66 -13.49 -20.49
CA GLU A 112 23.52 -14.63 -20.17
C GLU A 112 24.67 -14.24 -19.24
N GLN A 113 25.33 -13.12 -19.54
CA GLN A 113 26.44 -12.63 -18.72
C GLN A 113 25.96 -12.26 -17.30
N ASP A 114 24.81 -11.59 -17.18
CA ASP A 114 24.29 -11.13 -15.91
C ASP A 114 23.73 -12.29 -15.08
N LEU A 115 23.10 -13.29 -15.69
CA LEU A 115 22.74 -14.54 -15.01
C LEU A 115 23.98 -15.27 -14.46
N LEU A 116 25.07 -15.35 -15.24
CA LEU A 116 26.33 -15.98 -14.82
C LEU A 116 27.03 -15.20 -13.69
N LYS A 117 26.95 -13.86 -13.70
CA LYS A 117 27.47 -13.00 -12.62
C LYS A 117 26.62 -13.05 -11.35
N GLY A 118 25.42 -13.62 -11.43
CA GLY A 118 24.47 -13.67 -10.31
C GLY A 118 23.75 -12.34 -10.12
N ASN A 119 23.46 -11.59 -11.17
CA ASN A 119 22.62 -10.40 -11.10
C ASN A 119 21.21 -10.79 -10.68
N GLU A 120 20.80 -10.34 -9.51
CA GLU A 120 19.54 -10.72 -8.85
C GLU A 120 18.32 -10.33 -9.68
N GLU A 121 18.35 -9.13 -10.29
CA GLU A 121 17.27 -8.63 -11.14
C GLU A 121 17.06 -9.54 -12.36
N ALA A 122 18.14 -9.93 -13.05
CA ALA A 122 18.04 -10.80 -14.20
C ALA A 122 17.38 -12.15 -13.85
N TRP A 123 17.73 -12.71 -12.68
CA TRP A 123 17.13 -13.96 -12.18
C TRP A 123 15.65 -13.81 -11.82
N ILE A 124 15.28 -12.72 -11.12
CA ILE A 124 13.89 -12.42 -10.76
C ILE A 124 13.04 -12.24 -12.03
N ALA A 125 13.51 -11.43 -12.97
CA ALA A 125 12.82 -11.17 -14.23
C ALA A 125 12.63 -12.44 -15.06
N LEU A 126 13.64 -13.33 -15.11
CA LEU A 126 13.52 -14.61 -15.80
C LEU A 126 12.46 -15.52 -15.14
N LEU A 127 12.41 -15.61 -13.79
CA LEU A 127 11.35 -16.33 -13.09
C LEU A 127 9.97 -15.77 -13.44
N LEU A 128 9.81 -14.46 -13.36
CA LEU A 128 8.55 -13.78 -13.66
C LEU A 128 8.08 -14.02 -15.09
N SER A 129 9.00 -14.10 -16.05
CA SER A 129 8.67 -14.42 -17.44
C SER A 129 8.09 -15.84 -17.63
N ARG A 130 8.34 -16.74 -16.70
CA ARG A 130 7.87 -18.14 -16.76
C ARG A 130 6.61 -18.40 -15.92
N ALA A 131 6.36 -17.60 -14.91
CA ALA A 131 5.25 -17.78 -13.97
C ALA A 131 3.95 -17.12 -14.49
N ASN A 132 3.25 -17.79 -15.38
CA ASN A 132 2.12 -17.22 -16.15
C ASN A 132 0.79 -17.15 -15.39
N ASN A 133 0.69 -17.76 -14.21
CA ASN A 133 -0.55 -17.87 -13.44
C ASN A 133 -0.53 -17.09 -12.13
N ILE A 134 0.42 -16.20 -11.97
CA ILE A 134 0.49 -15.34 -10.78
C ILE A 134 -0.78 -14.51 -10.68
N ARG A 135 -1.40 -14.56 -9.50
CA ARG A 135 -2.53 -13.71 -9.09
C ARG A 135 -2.12 -12.66 -8.09
N GLN A 136 -1.16 -12.99 -7.24
CA GLN A 136 -0.61 -12.08 -6.24
C GLN A 136 0.91 -12.06 -6.35
N LEU A 137 1.46 -10.87 -6.50
CA LEU A 137 2.89 -10.61 -6.55
C LEU A 137 3.29 -9.66 -5.42
N LYS A 138 4.28 -10.06 -4.61
CA LYS A 138 4.98 -9.16 -3.70
C LYS A 138 6.42 -9.05 -4.18
N LEU A 139 6.83 -7.84 -4.50
CA LEU A 139 8.13 -7.60 -5.14
C LEU A 139 8.84 -6.43 -4.46
N ALA A 140 10.05 -6.68 -3.95
CA ALA A 140 11.00 -5.63 -3.66
C ALA A 140 11.82 -5.36 -4.95
N TYR A 141 11.70 -4.15 -5.48
CA TYR A 141 12.46 -3.72 -6.66
C TYR A 141 13.94 -3.60 -6.32
N PRO A 142 14.83 -4.20 -7.09
CA PRO A 142 16.27 -3.94 -6.96
C PRO A 142 16.61 -2.52 -7.42
N ARG A 143 17.82 -2.07 -7.08
CA ARG A 143 18.29 -0.71 -7.41
C ARG A 143 18.35 -0.46 -8.91
N GLU A 144 18.82 -1.45 -9.66
CA GLU A 144 18.81 -1.47 -11.13
C GLU A 144 17.69 -2.38 -11.60
N ASN A 145 16.79 -1.92 -12.44
CA ASN A 145 15.57 -2.61 -12.85
C ASN A 145 15.33 -2.58 -14.35
N ASN A 146 16.36 -2.81 -15.11
CA ASN A 146 16.30 -2.87 -16.58
C ASN A 146 15.46 -4.04 -17.10
N TYR A 147 15.62 -5.23 -16.54
CA TYR A 147 14.94 -6.45 -16.97
C TYR A 147 13.50 -6.52 -16.48
N LEU A 148 13.24 -6.06 -15.24
CA LEU A 148 11.90 -6.05 -14.67
C LEU A 148 10.98 -5.10 -15.44
N ASP A 149 11.45 -3.88 -15.71
CA ASP A 149 10.67 -2.90 -16.47
C ASP A 149 10.33 -3.44 -17.87
N GLN A 150 11.29 -4.10 -18.52
CA GLN A 150 11.04 -4.74 -19.82
C GLN A 150 9.97 -5.85 -19.76
N ILE A 151 10.01 -6.71 -18.73
CA ILE A 151 9.04 -7.81 -18.59
C ILE A 151 7.65 -7.25 -18.36
N PHE A 152 7.51 -6.22 -17.48
CA PHE A 152 6.22 -5.60 -17.20
C PHE A 152 5.68 -4.80 -18.40
N ASP A 153 6.52 -4.04 -19.09
CA ASP A 153 6.14 -3.34 -20.32
C ASP A 153 5.65 -4.30 -21.41
N ARG A 154 6.31 -5.44 -21.56
CA ARG A 154 5.86 -6.48 -22.51
C ARG A 154 4.52 -7.07 -22.11
N ALA A 155 4.30 -7.33 -20.83
CA ALA A 155 3.04 -7.87 -20.36
C ALA A 155 1.85 -6.95 -20.73
N VAL A 156 2.05 -5.64 -20.67
CA VAL A 156 1.06 -4.64 -21.06
C VAL A 156 0.88 -4.57 -22.58
N ASN A 157 1.98 -4.57 -23.33
CA ASN A 157 1.95 -4.39 -24.78
C ASN A 157 1.58 -5.67 -25.56
N SER A 158 1.65 -6.85 -24.93
CA SER A 158 1.33 -8.15 -25.57
C SER A 158 -0.12 -8.27 -26.03
N GLY A 159 -1.03 -7.50 -25.47
CA GLY A 159 -2.43 -7.43 -25.93
C GLY A 159 -2.60 -6.89 -27.35
N ARG A 160 -1.57 -6.23 -27.91
CA ARG A 160 -1.57 -5.65 -29.26
C ARG A 160 -0.87 -6.53 -30.33
N GLN A 161 -0.16 -7.58 -29.92
CA GLN A 161 0.52 -8.50 -30.84
C GLN A 161 0.25 -9.96 -30.45
N PRO A 162 -0.06 -10.86 -31.42
CA PRO A 162 -0.42 -12.26 -31.13
C PRO A 162 0.76 -13.16 -30.70
N VAL A 163 1.90 -12.61 -30.28
CA VAL A 163 3.13 -13.36 -30.03
C VAL A 163 3.41 -13.51 -28.52
N GLN A 164 3.02 -14.65 -27.99
CA GLN A 164 3.67 -15.51 -26.98
C GLN A 164 4.00 -15.02 -25.56
N CYS A 165 3.67 -13.82 -25.11
CA CYS A 165 3.87 -13.46 -23.70
C CYS A 165 2.52 -13.26 -23.00
N HIS A 166 1.87 -14.34 -22.58
CA HIS A 166 0.66 -14.28 -21.74
C HIS A 166 0.98 -14.05 -20.25
N GLY A 167 2.08 -13.36 -19.96
CA GLY A 167 2.48 -13.04 -18.60
C GLY A 167 1.46 -12.10 -17.92
N PHE A 168 1.18 -12.37 -16.66
CA PHE A 168 0.40 -11.50 -15.76
C PHE A 168 -1.08 -11.24 -16.13
N LEU A 169 -1.66 -11.98 -17.09
CA LEU A 169 -3.08 -11.82 -17.43
C LEU A 169 -4.02 -12.09 -16.26
N ARG A 170 -3.54 -12.77 -15.21
CA ARG A 170 -4.31 -13.15 -14.01
C ARG A 170 -3.85 -12.41 -12.77
N LEU A 171 -2.93 -11.46 -12.90
CA LEU A 171 -2.43 -10.71 -11.75
C LEU A 171 -3.51 -9.77 -11.24
N GLU A 172 -3.98 -10.04 -10.03
CA GLU A 172 -5.07 -9.33 -9.36
C GLU A 172 -4.55 -8.37 -8.29
N GLU A 173 -3.44 -8.73 -7.63
CA GLU A 173 -2.87 -7.95 -6.53
C GLU A 173 -1.36 -7.81 -6.68
N ALA A 174 -0.85 -6.61 -6.48
CA ALA A 174 0.59 -6.31 -6.45
C ALA A 174 0.95 -5.54 -5.17
N TYR A 175 2.02 -5.99 -4.50
CA TYR A 175 2.65 -5.33 -3.35
C TYR A 175 4.08 -4.98 -3.77
N LEU A 176 4.36 -3.70 -3.90
CA LEU A 176 5.60 -3.20 -4.46
C LEU A 176 6.37 -2.41 -3.42
N SER A 177 7.64 -2.73 -3.24
CA SER A 177 8.56 -1.98 -2.39
C SER A 177 9.90 -1.84 -3.10
N HIS A 178 10.82 -1.13 -2.51
CA HIS A 178 12.21 -1.06 -2.98
C HIS A 178 13.10 -1.85 -2.03
N MET A 179 14.14 -2.51 -2.55
CA MET A 179 15.15 -3.15 -1.71
C MET A 179 15.87 -2.08 -0.89
N GLU A 180 15.93 -2.26 0.43
CA GLU A 180 16.66 -1.39 1.33
C GLU A 180 18.15 -1.76 1.31
N ASP A 181 19.01 -0.75 1.17
CA ASP A 181 20.44 -0.85 1.40
C ASP A 181 20.81 -0.08 2.66
N ASP A 182 21.90 -0.47 3.33
CA ASP A 182 22.43 0.19 4.54
C ASP A 182 22.74 1.69 4.33
N GLU A 183 22.91 2.15 3.10
CA GLU A 183 23.34 3.52 2.77
C GLU A 183 22.21 4.43 2.25
N SER A 184 21.10 3.90 1.73
CA SER A 184 19.99 4.72 1.23
C SER A 184 18.65 3.97 1.19
N LYS A 185 17.59 4.63 1.63
CA LYS A 185 16.23 4.18 1.37
C LYS A 185 15.93 4.32 -0.12
N GLY A 186 15.70 3.22 -0.81
CA GLY A 186 15.25 3.25 -2.20
C GLY A 186 13.84 3.80 -2.33
N SER A 187 13.49 4.26 -3.52
CA SER A 187 12.13 4.75 -3.80
C SER A 187 11.63 4.27 -5.16
N LEU A 188 10.33 4.14 -5.27
CA LEU A 188 9.63 3.86 -6.53
C LEU A 188 9.18 5.18 -7.16
N SER A 189 9.27 5.28 -8.48
CA SER A 189 8.63 6.36 -9.23
C SER A 189 7.20 5.95 -9.63
N PRO A 190 6.26 6.90 -9.82
CA PRO A 190 4.95 6.58 -10.37
C PRO A 190 5.02 5.85 -11.72
N ALA A 191 6.05 6.10 -12.54
CA ALA A 191 6.25 5.42 -13.81
C ALA A 191 6.44 3.91 -13.67
N GLN A 192 7.10 3.44 -12.61
CA GLN A 192 7.29 2.01 -12.33
C GLN A 192 5.97 1.30 -11.95
N LEU A 193 4.98 2.05 -11.48
CA LEU A 193 3.67 1.52 -11.16
C LEU A 193 2.77 1.42 -12.40
N LEU A 194 2.97 2.25 -13.43
CA LEU A 194 2.10 2.33 -14.62
C LEU A 194 1.82 0.99 -15.30
N PRO A 195 2.79 0.06 -15.47
CA PRO A 195 2.50 -1.24 -16.05
C PRO A 195 1.41 -2.01 -15.30
N PHE A 196 1.40 -1.96 -13.97
CA PHE A 196 0.38 -2.63 -13.15
C PHE A 196 -1.00 -2.00 -13.35
N PHE A 197 -1.08 -0.69 -13.55
CA PHE A 197 -2.34 0.01 -13.82
C PHE A 197 -2.95 -0.34 -15.19
N ARG A 198 -2.13 -0.82 -16.11
CA ARG A 198 -2.56 -1.25 -17.45
C ARG A 198 -2.86 -2.74 -17.54
N MET A 199 -2.58 -3.55 -16.51
CA MET A 199 -2.89 -4.98 -16.50
C MET A 199 -4.40 -5.23 -16.34
N PRO A 200 -5.03 -6.08 -17.18
CA PRO A 200 -6.50 -6.15 -17.26
C PRO A 200 -7.18 -6.73 -16.03
N SER A 201 -6.49 -7.61 -15.29
CA SER A 201 -7.05 -8.27 -14.09
C SER A 201 -6.71 -7.58 -12.79
N MET A 202 -5.85 -6.57 -12.82
CA MET A 202 -5.39 -5.87 -11.63
C MET A 202 -6.55 -5.22 -10.88
N ARG A 203 -6.61 -5.43 -9.55
CA ARG A 203 -7.65 -4.90 -8.66
C ARG A 203 -7.05 -4.09 -7.51
N LYS A 204 -5.92 -4.54 -7.01
CA LYS A 204 -5.30 -3.96 -5.83
C LYS A 204 -3.80 -3.73 -6.06
N VAL A 205 -3.37 -2.50 -5.79
CA VAL A 205 -1.95 -2.13 -5.76
C VAL A 205 -1.63 -1.52 -4.40
N ASP A 206 -0.67 -2.13 -3.71
CA ASP A 206 -0.03 -1.59 -2.52
C ASP A 206 1.42 -1.27 -2.88
N ALA A 207 1.88 -0.06 -2.59
CA ALA A 207 3.27 0.30 -2.86
C ALA A 207 3.84 1.12 -1.69
N ASP A 208 5.12 0.87 -1.40
CA ASP A 208 5.86 1.58 -0.38
C ASP A 208 6.85 2.57 -1.03
N THR A 209 7.02 3.73 -0.40
CA THR A 209 8.03 4.74 -0.76
C THR A 209 7.93 5.18 -2.23
N VAL A 210 6.71 5.48 -2.68
CA VAL A 210 6.48 6.06 -4.01
C VAL A 210 6.72 7.56 -3.94
N ILE A 211 7.72 8.05 -4.70
CA ILE A 211 8.10 9.46 -4.71
C ILE A 211 7.75 10.09 -6.05
N GLU A 212 6.86 11.07 -6.02
CA GLU A 212 6.50 11.88 -7.17
C GLU A 212 7.45 13.09 -7.24
N PRO A 213 8.23 13.26 -8.31
CA PRO A 213 9.16 14.37 -8.40
C PRO A 213 8.42 15.71 -8.40
N ALA A 214 8.91 16.67 -7.64
CA ALA A 214 8.42 18.04 -7.74
C ALA A 214 8.73 18.60 -9.12
N THR A 215 7.74 19.14 -9.80
CA THR A 215 7.97 19.84 -11.09
C THR A 215 8.84 21.06 -10.83
N SER A 216 10.13 20.97 -11.16
CA SER A 216 11.00 22.14 -11.18
C SER A 216 10.58 23.02 -12.34
N ASN A 217 9.97 24.16 -12.05
CA ASN A 217 9.74 25.20 -13.03
C ASN A 217 11.10 25.72 -13.55
N GLY A 218 11.66 25.12 -14.56
CA GLY A 218 12.83 25.71 -15.24
C GLY A 218 13.86 24.82 -15.91
N ASP A 219 13.83 23.50 -15.76
CA ASP A 219 14.79 22.65 -16.49
C ASP A 219 14.11 21.79 -17.56
N SER A 220 13.90 22.40 -18.74
CA SER A 220 13.32 21.79 -19.93
C SER A 220 14.31 20.90 -20.68
N GLY A 221 15.14 20.12 -19.97
CA GLY A 221 16.27 19.43 -20.57
C GLY A 221 16.33 17.90 -20.46
N ARG A 222 15.45 17.26 -19.66
CA ARG A 222 15.34 15.78 -19.59
C ARG A 222 13.94 15.36 -19.12
N GLU A 223 12.91 15.89 -19.74
CA GLU A 223 11.67 15.15 -19.86
C GLU A 223 12.02 13.91 -20.72
N THR A 224 12.16 12.76 -20.08
CA THR A 224 11.82 11.54 -20.78
C THR A 224 10.36 11.74 -21.16
N ASP A 225 10.15 12.12 -22.41
CA ASP A 225 8.87 12.18 -23.08
C ASP A 225 8.09 10.89 -22.78
N ILE A 226 7.37 10.83 -21.67
CA ILE A 226 6.24 9.94 -21.52
C ILE A 226 5.08 10.60 -22.28
N GLN A 227 5.30 10.93 -23.52
CA GLN A 227 4.28 10.94 -24.55
C GLN A 227 4.03 9.47 -24.91
N ALA A 228 3.58 8.68 -23.92
CA ALA A 228 2.74 7.56 -24.25
C ALA A 228 1.59 8.18 -25.04
N GLU A 229 1.49 7.86 -26.34
CA GLU A 229 0.28 8.07 -27.09
C GLU A 229 -0.85 7.56 -26.20
N GLU A 230 -1.51 8.49 -25.52
CA GLU A 230 -2.63 8.21 -24.64
C GLU A 230 -3.71 7.59 -25.51
N ASP A 231 -3.77 6.28 -25.50
CA ASP A 231 -4.97 5.61 -25.94
C ASP A 231 -6.02 5.82 -24.85
N PRO A 232 -6.96 6.77 -25.02
CA PRO A 232 -7.92 7.14 -23.97
C PRO A 232 -8.88 6.00 -23.59
N THR A 233 -8.70 4.82 -24.23
CA THR A 233 -9.53 3.62 -23.99
C THR A 233 -8.96 2.69 -22.91
N GLN A 234 -7.74 2.92 -22.42
CA GLN A 234 -7.10 2.02 -21.47
C GLN A 234 -7.35 2.45 -20.01
N CYS A 235 -8.58 2.26 -19.53
CA CYS A 235 -8.92 2.45 -18.13
C CYS A 235 -8.44 1.27 -17.29
N SER A 236 -7.85 1.56 -16.15
CA SER A 236 -7.45 0.56 -15.15
C SER A 236 -8.66 -0.06 -14.47
N SER A 237 -8.56 -1.35 -14.14
CA SER A 237 -9.55 -2.07 -13.36
C SER A 237 -9.29 -1.99 -11.84
N ILE A 238 -8.31 -1.22 -11.40
CA ILE A 238 -7.93 -1.06 -10.00
C ILE A 238 -9.07 -0.39 -9.23
N THR A 239 -9.42 -1.02 -8.13
CA THR A 239 -10.40 -0.53 -7.16
C THR A 239 -9.75 -0.07 -5.85
N ASP A 240 -8.58 -0.61 -5.52
CA ASP A 240 -7.89 -0.39 -4.26
C ASP A 240 -6.44 0.02 -4.48
N LEU A 241 -6.09 1.21 -4.01
CA LEU A 241 -4.74 1.76 -4.06
C LEU A 241 -4.28 2.13 -2.65
N THR A 242 -3.17 1.52 -2.23
CA THR A 242 -2.51 1.84 -0.95
C THR A 242 -1.08 2.29 -1.22
N LEU A 243 -0.70 3.43 -0.69
CA LEU A 243 0.64 3.99 -0.83
C LEU A 243 1.17 4.34 0.57
N ASN A 244 2.15 3.55 1.04
CA ASN A 244 2.74 3.72 2.36
C ASN A 244 4.05 4.51 2.25
N SER A 245 4.38 5.28 3.28
CA SER A 245 5.63 6.05 3.39
C SER A 245 5.99 6.81 2.11
N SER A 246 4.98 7.32 1.40
CA SER A 246 5.11 7.88 0.05
C SER A 246 5.08 9.40 0.06
N ASN A 247 5.58 10.02 -1.01
CA ASN A 247 5.56 11.47 -1.16
C ASN A 247 5.02 11.86 -2.54
N ALA A 248 3.85 12.48 -2.54
CA ALA A 248 3.12 12.83 -3.74
C ALA A 248 2.99 14.36 -3.88
N ALA A 249 3.88 14.96 -4.63
CA ALA A 249 3.90 16.41 -4.86
C ALA A 249 2.71 16.92 -5.67
N GLN A 250 2.17 16.08 -6.57
CA GLN A 250 1.04 16.45 -7.46
C GLN A 250 -0.24 15.65 -7.16
N GLY A 251 -0.30 14.98 -6.01
CA GLY A 251 -1.46 14.17 -5.62
C GLY A 251 -1.63 12.89 -6.45
N LEU A 252 -0.56 12.41 -7.11
CA LEU A 252 -0.55 11.21 -7.95
C LEU A 252 -1.61 11.24 -9.05
N GLU A 253 -1.81 12.40 -9.67
CA GLU A 253 -2.81 12.61 -10.72
C GLU A 253 -2.64 11.62 -11.87
N SER A 254 -1.38 11.34 -12.26
CA SER A 254 -1.05 10.38 -13.31
C SER A 254 -1.56 8.95 -13.05
N LEU A 255 -1.66 8.54 -11.78
CA LEU A 255 -2.16 7.22 -11.39
C LEU A 255 -3.68 7.23 -11.14
N THR A 256 -4.18 8.24 -10.43
CA THR A 256 -5.60 8.33 -10.06
C THR A 256 -6.50 8.52 -11.28
N THR A 257 -6.07 9.26 -12.29
CA THR A 257 -6.81 9.45 -13.54
C THR A 257 -7.02 8.17 -14.33
N LEU A 258 -6.09 7.21 -14.22
CA LEU A 258 -6.22 5.91 -14.87
C LEU A 258 -7.27 5.00 -14.22
N CYS A 259 -7.68 5.25 -12.98
CA CYS A 259 -8.56 4.39 -12.18
C CYS A 259 -10.00 4.91 -12.09
N PRO A 260 -10.85 4.78 -13.13
CA PRO A 260 -12.22 5.30 -13.10
C PRO A 260 -13.10 4.64 -12.04
N SER A 261 -12.78 3.43 -11.62
CA SER A 261 -13.52 2.63 -10.65
C SER A 261 -12.86 2.60 -9.27
N LEU A 262 -11.98 3.55 -8.96
CA LEU A 262 -11.30 3.60 -7.66
C LEU A 262 -12.29 3.73 -6.52
N LYS A 263 -12.25 2.78 -5.59
CA LYS A 263 -13.11 2.70 -4.40
C LYS A 263 -12.37 3.03 -3.11
N SER A 264 -11.10 2.66 -3.04
CA SER A 264 -10.28 2.83 -1.85
C SER A 264 -8.95 3.48 -2.21
N LEU A 265 -8.69 4.63 -1.62
CA LEU A 265 -7.37 5.26 -1.60
C LEU A 265 -6.89 5.37 -0.17
N LYS A 266 -5.74 4.74 0.11
CA LYS A 266 -5.02 4.88 1.38
C LYS A 266 -3.64 5.42 1.07
N TYR A 267 -3.36 6.61 1.58
CA TYR A 267 -2.09 7.29 1.36
C TYR A 267 -1.47 7.68 2.68
N GLN A 268 -0.23 7.26 2.89
CA GLN A 268 0.55 7.59 4.06
C GLN A 268 1.74 8.44 3.60
N HIS A 269 1.73 9.71 4.02
CA HIS A 269 2.77 10.67 3.65
C HIS A 269 4.04 10.46 4.46
N SER A 270 5.19 10.61 3.81
CA SER A 270 6.51 10.63 4.46
C SER A 270 7.40 11.72 3.87
N ASP A 271 8.08 12.44 4.76
CA ASP A 271 9.08 13.44 4.42
C ASP A 271 10.51 12.88 4.56
N ASP A 272 10.65 11.58 4.86
CA ASP A 272 11.96 10.97 5.16
C ASP A 272 12.88 10.85 3.93
N HIS A 273 12.38 11.14 2.73
CA HIS A 273 13.14 11.01 1.50
C HIS A 273 13.76 12.34 1.08
N ALA A 274 14.99 12.34 0.58
CA ALA A 274 15.74 13.55 0.18
C ALA A 274 15.05 14.38 -0.93
N LEU A 275 14.18 13.76 -1.74
CA LEU A 275 13.40 14.43 -2.80
C LEU A 275 11.98 14.77 -2.34
N ALA A 276 11.64 14.55 -1.07
CA ALA A 276 10.31 14.77 -0.54
C ALA A 276 9.92 16.25 -0.60
N SER A 277 8.68 16.48 -0.94
CA SER A 277 8.01 17.78 -0.80
C SER A 277 7.02 17.71 0.36
N GLY A 278 6.66 18.86 0.93
CA GLY A 278 5.59 18.89 1.93
C GLY A 278 4.28 18.34 1.38
N PHE A 279 3.44 17.80 2.26
CA PHE A 279 2.12 17.27 1.88
C PHE A 279 1.26 18.35 1.20
N GLN A 280 0.68 18.01 0.06
CA GLN A 280 -0.12 18.90 -0.77
C GLN A 280 -1.59 18.43 -0.83
N PRO A 281 -2.41 18.70 0.21
CA PRO A 281 -3.77 18.18 0.29
C PRO A 281 -4.67 18.64 -0.85
N THR A 282 -4.52 19.87 -1.34
CA THR A 282 -5.29 20.41 -2.47
C THR A 282 -4.98 19.69 -3.79
N SER A 283 -3.75 19.22 -3.98
CA SER A 283 -3.37 18.42 -5.15
C SER A 283 -4.12 17.08 -5.16
N PHE A 284 -4.21 16.42 -4.00
CA PHE A 284 -5.03 15.21 -3.87
C PHE A 284 -6.52 15.47 -4.12
N PHE A 285 -7.06 16.56 -3.60
CA PHE A 285 -8.45 16.91 -3.85
C PHE A 285 -8.72 17.06 -5.35
N THR A 286 -7.83 17.75 -6.05
CA THR A 286 -7.93 17.94 -7.50
C THR A 286 -7.85 16.62 -8.25
N SER A 287 -6.87 15.76 -7.92
CA SER A 287 -6.70 14.47 -8.58
C SER A 287 -7.89 13.52 -8.34
N LEU A 288 -8.55 13.62 -7.18
CA LEU A 288 -9.71 12.80 -6.82
C LEU A 288 -11.06 13.40 -7.27
N ALA A 289 -11.09 14.63 -7.80
CA ALA A 289 -12.33 15.30 -8.16
C ALA A 289 -13.22 14.50 -9.12
N THR A 290 -12.62 13.67 -9.98
CA THR A 290 -13.35 12.81 -10.92
C THR A 290 -13.83 11.49 -10.29
N ARG A 291 -13.48 11.19 -9.03
CA ARG A 291 -13.80 9.95 -8.31
C ARG A 291 -14.90 10.11 -7.26
N LYS A 292 -15.55 11.26 -7.21
CA LYS A 292 -16.59 11.60 -6.21
C LYS A 292 -17.73 10.59 -6.10
N LEU A 293 -18.05 9.89 -7.19
CA LEU A 293 -19.16 8.92 -7.26
C LEU A 293 -18.72 7.48 -6.97
N THR A 294 -17.43 7.19 -6.90
CA THR A 294 -16.92 5.81 -6.75
C THR A 294 -16.10 5.59 -5.50
N LEU A 295 -15.47 6.64 -4.97
CA LEU A 295 -14.57 6.54 -3.81
C LEU A 295 -15.37 6.27 -2.54
N GLU A 296 -15.15 5.10 -1.93
CA GLU A 296 -15.81 4.64 -0.71
C GLU A 296 -14.93 4.83 0.54
N THR A 297 -13.61 4.74 0.37
CA THR A 297 -12.61 4.88 1.43
C THR A 297 -11.55 5.89 1.04
N LEU A 298 -11.31 6.87 1.89
CA LEU A 298 -10.24 7.86 1.75
C LEU A 298 -9.46 7.98 3.06
N TRP A 299 -8.21 7.53 3.06
CA TRP A 299 -7.31 7.69 4.19
C TRP A 299 -6.12 8.54 3.76
N LEU A 300 -5.96 9.69 4.40
CA LEU A 300 -4.86 10.62 4.21
C LEU A 300 -4.14 10.78 5.55
N ASP A 301 -3.19 9.89 5.81
CA ASP A 301 -2.38 9.86 7.01
C ASP A 301 -0.99 10.46 6.72
N ASN A 302 -0.50 11.26 7.61
CA ASN A 302 0.84 11.80 7.56
C ASN A 302 1.70 11.13 8.64
N LEU A 303 2.65 10.29 8.24
CA LEU A 303 3.62 9.65 9.13
C LEU A 303 4.77 10.58 9.54
N GLY A 304 5.03 11.63 8.76
CA GLY A 304 6.16 12.53 8.94
C GLY A 304 6.15 13.28 10.26
N THR A 305 7.15 14.09 10.47
CA THR A 305 7.23 15.04 11.59
C THR A 305 5.97 15.88 11.57
N HIS A 306 5.05 15.53 12.45
CA HIS A 306 3.78 16.24 12.54
C HIS A 306 4.08 17.67 12.98
N HIS A 307 4.23 18.55 12.00
CA HIS A 307 3.95 19.95 12.24
C HIS A 307 2.45 20.00 12.48
N ALA A 308 2.11 19.62 13.67
CA ALA A 308 0.76 19.75 14.14
C ALA A 308 0.35 21.20 13.90
N PHE A 309 -0.95 21.46 13.69
CA PHE A 309 -1.60 22.69 14.01
C PHE A 309 -0.69 23.52 14.89
N THR A 310 -0.35 24.73 14.51
CA THR A 310 0.45 25.62 15.36
C THR A 310 -0.16 25.69 16.74
N ALA A 311 0.61 26.10 17.73
CA ALA A 311 0.06 26.35 19.07
C ALA A 311 -1.15 27.32 19.02
N SER A 312 -1.24 28.12 17.97
CA SER A 312 -2.37 29.03 17.69
C SER A 312 -3.58 28.38 17.04
N GLY A 313 -3.52 27.11 16.62
CA GLY A 313 -4.63 26.43 15.93
C GLY A 313 -4.81 26.81 14.46
N LEU A 314 -3.87 27.54 13.86
CA LEU A 314 -3.93 27.95 12.46
C LEU A 314 -3.35 26.86 11.56
N ASN A 315 -3.90 26.75 10.34
CA ASN A 315 -3.33 25.89 9.31
C ASN A 315 -2.00 26.49 8.82
N GLU A 316 -0.97 25.68 8.78
CA GLU A 316 0.31 26.00 8.14
C GLU A 316 0.35 25.50 6.70
N SER A 317 1.43 25.81 5.96
CA SER A 317 1.56 25.47 4.54
C SER A 317 1.43 23.97 4.25
N TYR A 318 1.82 23.10 5.19
CA TYR A 318 1.68 21.64 5.08
C TYR A 318 0.33 21.12 5.59
N ASP A 319 -0.37 21.95 6.34
CA ASP A 319 -1.66 21.64 6.95
C ASP A 319 -2.80 22.31 6.18
N GLY A 320 -2.61 22.54 4.89
CA GLY A 320 -3.61 23.15 4.03
C GLY A 320 -4.93 22.36 4.03
N TYR A 321 -6.02 23.09 3.89
CA TYR A 321 -7.36 22.51 3.76
C TYR A 321 -7.44 21.62 2.52
N PHE A 322 -7.97 20.40 2.67
CA PHE A 322 -8.12 19.44 1.58
C PHE A 322 -9.14 19.88 0.54
N GLY A 323 -10.30 20.34 0.99
CA GLY A 323 -11.45 20.69 0.17
C GLY A 323 -12.74 20.05 0.69
N SER A 324 -13.89 20.48 0.18
CA SER A 324 -15.18 19.94 0.60
C SER A 324 -15.40 18.52 0.05
N LEU A 325 -15.71 17.58 0.95
CA LEU A 325 -16.05 16.19 0.63
C LEU A 325 -17.55 15.99 0.39
N ALA A 326 -18.38 17.04 0.48
CA ALA A 326 -19.84 16.95 0.38
C ALA A 326 -20.33 16.23 -0.88
N ASP A 327 -19.61 16.37 -1.99
CA ASP A 327 -19.96 15.77 -3.28
C ASP A 327 -19.48 14.32 -3.43
N PHE A 328 -18.69 13.79 -2.49
CA PHE A 328 -18.20 12.41 -2.53
C PHE A 328 -19.29 11.45 -2.06
N THR A 329 -20.33 11.29 -2.85
CA THR A 329 -21.59 10.62 -2.46
C THR A 329 -21.45 9.13 -2.17
N ALA A 330 -20.36 8.50 -2.55
CA ALA A 330 -20.05 7.10 -2.23
C ALA A 330 -19.17 6.94 -0.96
N LEU A 331 -18.59 8.03 -0.42
CA LEU A 331 -17.60 7.98 0.64
C LEU A 331 -18.23 7.58 1.97
N LYS A 332 -17.73 6.49 2.55
CA LYS A 332 -18.20 5.87 3.80
C LYS A 332 -17.18 5.92 4.92
N ASP A 333 -15.89 5.81 4.57
CA ASP A 333 -14.79 5.69 5.51
C ASP A 333 -13.75 6.78 5.23
N LEU A 334 -13.66 7.73 6.15
CA LEU A 334 -12.74 8.87 6.05
C LEU A 334 -11.73 8.80 7.19
N ARG A 335 -10.44 8.86 6.84
CA ARG A 335 -9.34 9.11 7.78
C ARG A 335 -8.54 10.31 7.28
N ILE A 336 -8.48 11.38 8.08
CA ILE A 336 -7.89 12.66 7.67
C ILE A 336 -7.40 13.43 8.89
N ARG A 337 -6.35 14.22 8.71
CA ARG A 337 -5.86 15.13 9.76
C ARG A 337 -6.83 16.30 9.96
N LEU A 338 -6.97 16.72 11.21
CA LEU A 338 -7.84 17.85 11.55
C LEU A 338 -7.57 19.11 10.72
N PRO A 339 -6.31 19.57 10.51
CA PRO A 339 -6.05 20.75 9.70
C PRO A 339 -6.35 20.57 8.20
N ASN A 340 -6.39 19.34 7.71
CA ASN A 340 -6.80 19.07 6.34
C ASN A 340 -8.33 18.97 6.19
N LEU A 341 -9.02 18.61 7.27
CA LEU A 341 -10.48 18.49 7.28
C LEU A 341 -11.18 19.83 7.40
N LEU A 342 -10.67 20.71 8.26
CA LEU A 342 -11.27 22.01 8.56
C LEU A 342 -10.33 23.15 8.20
N ASP A 343 -10.83 24.10 7.42
CA ASP A 343 -10.14 25.35 7.15
C ASP A 343 -10.37 26.33 8.31
N VAL A 344 -9.40 26.34 9.24
CA VAL A 344 -9.46 27.16 10.46
C VAL A 344 -8.60 28.42 10.27
N GLY A 345 -9.26 29.56 10.09
CA GLY A 345 -8.61 30.86 10.01
C GLY A 345 -8.16 31.39 11.37
N TYR A 346 -7.79 32.68 11.41
CA TYR A 346 -7.32 33.38 12.62
C TYR A 346 -8.35 33.48 13.74
N THR A 347 -9.62 33.19 13.45
CA THR A 347 -10.72 33.24 14.43
C THR A 347 -10.87 31.98 15.26
N PHE A 348 -10.09 30.94 15.00
CA PHE A 348 -10.22 29.60 15.57
C PHE A 348 -11.58 28.93 15.29
N GLU A 349 -12.34 29.47 14.36
CA GLU A 349 -13.57 28.87 13.86
C GLU A 349 -13.35 28.43 12.43
N PRO A 350 -13.88 27.27 12.00
CA PRO A 350 -13.78 26.84 10.61
C PRO A 350 -14.58 27.77 9.70
N SER A 351 -14.03 28.07 8.54
CA SER A 351 -14.70 28.91 7.53
C SER A 351 -16.01 28.31 7.03
N THR A 352 -16.09 26.97 7.05
CA THR A 352 -17.28 26.19 6.70
C THR A 352 -17.55 25.14 7.78
N PRO A 353 -18.79 25.04 8.28
CA PRO A 353 -19.14 24.04 9.31
C PRO A 353 -18.94 22.61 8.81
N LEU A 354 -18.48 21.71 9.69
CA LEU A 354 -18.22 20.31 9.35
C LEU A 354 -19.40 19.58 8.69
N PRO A 355 -20.68 19.79 9.09
CA PRO A 355 -21.81 19.19 8.38
C PRO A 355 -21.88 19.58 6.89
N GLU A 356 -21.42 20.74 6.48
CA GLU A 356 -21.44 21.18 5.08
C GLU A 356 -20.28 20.59 4.26
N ILE A 357 -19.22 20.15 4.93
CA ILE A 357 -18.02 19.55 4.32
C ILE A 357 -18.19 18.04 4.10
N LEU A 358 -18.86 17.34 5.02
CA LEU A 358 -18.99 15.89 4.99
C LEU A 358 -20.07 15.41 4.02
N PRO A 359 -19.87 14.28 3.33
CA PRO A 359 -20.90 13.65 2.52
C PRO A 359 -21.93 12.93 3.40
N SER A 360 -23.18 12.88 2.95
CA SER A 360 -24.27 12.21 3.68
C SER A 360 -24.13 10.68 3.80
N SER A 361 -23.27 10.10 2.97
CA SER A 361 -22.97 8.66 2.94
C SER A 361 -22.00 8.21 4.03
N ILE A 362 -21.40 9.14 4.77
CA ILE A 362 -20.33 8.84 5.74
C ILE A 362 -20.80 7.88 6.85
N GLU A 363 -20.01 6.82 7.08
CA GLU A 363 -20.25 5.82 8.12
C GLU A 363 -19.21 5.89 9.26
N ARG A 364 -17.98 6.21 8.91
CA ARG A 364 -16.86 6.30 9.84
C ARG A 364 -16.03 7.53 9.56
N ILE A 365 -15.67 8.24 10.63
CA ILE A 365 -14.77 9.39 10.58
C ILE A 365 -13.63 9.14 11.56
N TYR A 366 -12.41 9.18 11.07
CA TYR A 366 -11.19 9.13 11.88
C TYR A 366 -10.44 10.45 11.69
N ILE A 367 -10.33 11.24 12.77
CA ILE A 367 -9.69 12.55 12.73
C ILE A 367 -8.37 12.47 13.48
N GLU A 368 -7.27 12.75 12.77
CA GLU A 368 -5.91 12.67 13.29
C GLU A 368 -5.32 14.02 13.62
N SER A 369 -4.16 13.99 14.30
CA SER A 369 -3.35 15.17 14.62
C SER A 369 -4.12 16.23 15.42
N CYS A 370 -5.03 15.79 16.29
CA CYS A 370 -5.74 16.68 17.18
C CYS A 370 -4.84 17.11 18.33
N LYS A 371 -4.84 18.40 18.63
CA LYS A 371 -4.23 18.95 19.84
C LYS A 371 -5.29 19.25 20.88
N GLU A 372 -4.88 19.25 22.13
CA GLU A 372 -5.77 19.54 23.25
C GLU A 372 -6.49 20.91 23.10
N ASN A 373 -5.77 21.94 22.62
CA ASN A 373 -6.34 23.27 22.39
C ASN A 373 -7.35 23.34 21.23
N SER A 374 -7.30 22.41 20.27
CA SER A 374 -8.23 22.35 19.14
C SER A 374 -9.49 21.50 19.43
N LEU A 375 -9.47 20.71 20.52
CA LEU A 375 -10.59 19.83 20.87
C LEU A 375 -11.91 20.55 21.09
N PRO A 376 -11.99 21.69 21.81
CA PRO A 376 -13.28 22.36 22.02
C PRO A 376 -13.97 22.75 20.72
N MET A 377 -13.20 23.25 19.74
CA MET A 377 -13.70 23.58 18.41
C MET A 377 -14.16 22.32 17.67
N LEU A 378 -13.32 21.26 17.64
CA LEU A 378 -13.67 20.02 16.97
C LEU A 378 -14.94 19.38 17.59
N ILE A 379 -15.04 19.35 18.91
CA ILE A 379 -16.20 18.82 19.63
C ILE A 379 -17.48 19.58 19.24
N SER A 380 -17.42 20.91 19.20
CA SER A 380 -18.52 21.73 18.73
C SER A 380 -18.96 21.38 17.31
N GLN A 381 -18.00 21.20 16.41
CA GLN A 381 -18.28 20.83 15.02
C GLN A 381 -18.89 19.42 14.88
N LEU A 382 -18.41 18.46 15.68
CA LEU A 382 -18.97 17.10 15.70
C LEU A 382 -20.36 17.06 16.32
N GLN A 383 -20.67 17.91 17.31
CA GLN A 383 -22.02 18.06 17.83
C GLN A 383 -23.00 18.52 16.75
N LEU A 384 -22.62 19.50 15.89
CA LEU A 384 -23.43 19.88 14.75
C LEU A 384 -23.70 18.72 13.79
N VAL A 385 -22.72 17.84 13.58
CA VAL A 385 -22.91 16.62 12.77
C VAL A 385 -23.91 15.66 13.44
N LEU A 386 -23.84 15.47 14.76
CA LEU A 386 -24.78 14.61 15.51
C LEU A 386 -26.18 15.19 15.51
N GLU A 387 -26.35 16.51 15.62
CA GLU A 387 -27.65 17.19 15.52
C GLU A 387 -28.28 16.97 14.13
N ALA A 388 -27.47 17.07 13.08
CA ALA A 388 -27.92 16.84 11.70
C ALA A 388 -28.07 15.34 11.36
N ARG A 389 -27.73 14.41 12.26
CA ARG A 389 -27.65 12.96 11.98
C ARG A 389 -28.97 12.36 11.48
N LYS A 390 -30.08 12.73 12.12
CA LYS A 390 -31.41 12.18 11.77
C LYS A 390 -31.84 12.54 10.34
N GLU A 391 -31.39 13.65 9.83
CA GLU A 391 -31.79 14.17 8.51
C GLU A 391 -30.74 13.81 7.46
N ARG A 392 -29.45 14.04 7.75
CA ARG A 392 -28.35 13.99 6.77
C ARG A 392 -27.39 12.81 6.96
N PHE A 393 -26.94 12.52 8.18
CA PHE A 393 -25.87 11.53 8.44
C PHE A 393 -26.40 10.22 9.05
N LYS A 394 -27.47 9.68 8.48
CA LYS A 394 -28.14 8.47 8.98
C LYS A 394 -27.24 7.24 9.05
N ALA A 395 -26.21 7.20 8.20
CA ALA A 395 -25.27 6.09 8.11
C ALA A 395 -24.11 6.17 9.11
N LEU A 396 -23.91 7.33 9.80
CA LEU A 396 -22.80 7.53 10.73
C LEU A 396 -22.88 6.58 11.90
N LYS A 397 -21.84 5.77 12.10
CA LYS A 397 -21.73 4.72 13.11
C LYS A 397 -20.61 4.96 14.11
N ARG A 398 -19.54 5.65 13.67
CA ARG A 398 -18.32 5.74 14.45
C ARG A 398 -17.54 7.02 14.18
N VAL A 399 -17.02 7.60 15.26
CA VAL A 399 -16.09 8.73 15.26
C VAL A 399 -14.88 8.35 16.10
N ASP A 400 -13.69 8.45 15.53
CA ASP A 400 -12.40 8.31 16.21
C ASP A 400 -11.69 9.67 16.21
N ILE A 401 -11.14 10.08 17.34
CA ILE A 401 -10.34 11.30 17.49
C ILE A 401 -8.98 10.88 18.03
N GLU A 402 -7.91 11.14 17.26
CA GLU A 402 -6.54 10.81 17.62
C GLU A 402 -5.72 12.08 17.82
N GLY A 403 -4.96 12.11 18.89
CA GLY A 403 -4.07 13.22 19.22
C GLY A 403 -2.99 12.84 20.22
N PHE A 404 -2.23 13.80 20.69
CA PHE A 404 -1.27 13.63 21.79
C PHE A 404 -1.96 14.01 23.10
N PHE A 405 -2.58 13.03 23.74
CA PHE A 405 -3.48 13.20 24.87
C PHE A 405 -2.98 12.58 26.17
N HIS A 406 -1.78 11.98 26.16
CA HIS A 406 -1.17 11.37 27.33
C HIS A 406 -0.63 12.40 28.31
N VAL A 407 -0.52 12.00 29.58
CA VAL A 407 0.19 12.76 30.59
C VAL A 407 1.69 12.67 30.32
N ASP A 408 2.36 13.81 30.18
CA ASP A 408 3.82 13.84 30.03
C ASP A 408 4.48 13.36 31.32
N ASP A 409 5.57 12.59 31.23
CA ASP A 409 6.29 12.07 32.40
C ASP A 409 6.88 13.21 33.29
N GLU A 410 7.00 14.42 32.73
CA GLU A 410 7.44 15.63 33.44
C GLU A 410 6.35 16.24 34.37
N ASP A 411 5.09 15.96 34.11
CA ASP A 411 3.95 16.43 34.92
C ASP A 411 3.66 15.51 36.13
N LEU A 412 4.36 14.38 36.25
CA LEU A 412 4.29 13.49 37.39
C LEU A 412 5.30 13.92 38.43
N ASP A 413 4.88 14.75 39.36
CA ASP A 413 5.64 15.20 40.51
C ASP A 413 6.59 14.13 41.05
N ASP A 414 7.83 14.54 41.31
CA ASP A 414 8.96 13.81 41.90
C ASP A 414 8.68 13.29 43.33
N SER A 415 7.53 12.66 43.51
CA SER A 415 7.20 11.95 44.75
C SER A 415 7.88 10.58 44.73
N GLY A 416 9.14 10.62 45.10
CA GLY A 416 10.06 9.53 45.28
C GLY A 416 9.44 8.18 45.60
N ALA A 417 9.51 7.30 44.61
CA ALA A 417 9.47 5.87 44.87
C ALA A 417 10.38 5.14 43.87
N ASP A 418 11.42 4.57 44.44
CA ASP A 418 12.45 3.80 43.82
C ASP A 418 12.01 2.76 42.78
N GLY A 419 12.65 2.79 41.60
CA GLY A 419 13.23 1.59 41.01
C GLY A 419 12.29 0.46 40.54
N ALA A 420 11.23 0.75 39.80
CA ALA A 420 10.63 -0.29 38.97
C ALA A 420 10.43 0.25 37.54
N SER A 421 11.32 -0.15 36.65
CA SER A 421 11.17 0.04 35.19
C SER A 421 10.05 -0.84 34.66
N GLY A 422 8.82 -0.58 35.14
CA GLY A 422 7.61 -1.11 34.53
C GLY A 422 7.12 -0.09 33.51
N THR A 423 6.87 -0.53 32.29
CA THR A 423 6.13 0.23 31.29
C THR A 423 4.80 0.68 31.89
N ARG A 424 4.75 1.90 32.45
CA ARG A 424 3.51 2.49 32.90
C ARG A 424 2.61 2.66 31.68
N GLU A 425 1.40 2.10 31.76
CA GLU A 425 0.36 2.37 30.76
C GLU A 425 0.15 3.89 30.71
N ARG A 426 0.41 4.49 29.56
CA ARG A 426 0.14 5.90 29.33
C ARG A 426 -1.37 6.08 29.27
N VAL A 427 -1.90 6.93 30.12
CA VAL A 427 -3.34 7.19 30.26
C VAL A 427 -3.66 8.52 29.60
N ILE A 428 -4.80 8.62 28.93
CA ILE A 428 -5.30 9.89 28.38
C ILE A 428 -5.57 10.85 29.55
N LYS A 429 -5.15 12.11 29.42
CA LYS A 429 -5.38 13.17 30.40
C LYS A 429 -6.86 13.27 30.77
N GLU A 430 -7.19 13.32 32.05
CA GLU A 430 -8.57 13.46 32.55
C GLU A 430 -9.26 14.69 31.96
N ARG A 431 -8.54 15.80 31.86
CA ARG A 431 -9.04 17.03 31.21
C ARG A 431 -9.52 16.80 29.76
N VAL A 432 -8.86 15.92 28.99
CA VAL A 432 -9.27 15.57 27.62
C VAL A 432 -10.59 14.79 27.64
N LEU A 433 -10.74 13.87 28.60
CA LEU A 433 -11.97 13.12 28.80
C LEU A 433 -13.12 14.04 29.21
N GLU A 434 -12.87 15.01 30.13
CA GLU A 434 -13.84 16.02 30.51
C GLU A 434 -14.28 16.90 29.34
N MET A 435 -13.35 17.36 28.52
CA MET A 435 -13.66 18.12 27.31
C MET A 435 -14.51 17.32 26.32
N ALA A 436 -14.28 16.02 26.20
CA ALA A 436 -15.02 15.15 25.28
C ALA A 436 -16.42 14.76 25.80
N GLN A 437 -16.73 15.00 27.09
CA GLN A 437 -17.99 14.57 27.69
C GLN A 437 -19.28 15.06 26.99
N PRO A 438 -19.35 16.32 26.47
CA PRO A 438 -20.53 16.76 25.72
C PRO A 438 -20.74 15.99 24.42
N LEU A 439 -19.65 15.64 23.74
CA LEU A 439 -19.70 14.85 22.52
C LEU A 439 -20.09 13.40 22.81
N ARG A 440 -19.59 12.83 23.91
CA ARG A 440 -19.95 11.50 24.39
C ARG A 440 -21.47 11.39 24.60
N ASN A 441 -22.05 12.31 25.34
CA ASN A 441 -23.49 12.32 25.59
C ASN A 441 -24.29 12.37 24.28
N GLY A 442 -23.88 13.22 23.33
CA GLY A 442 -24.51 13.29 22.01
C GLY A 442 -24.34 11.99 21.18
N CYS A 443 -23.22 11.31 21.32
CA CYS A 443 -22.97 10.01 20.69
C CYS A 443 -23.85 8.89 21.29
N GLU A 444 -23.99 8.83 22.62
CA GLU A 444 -24.88 7.91 23.32
C GLU A 444 -26.33 8.10 22.88
N ASP A 445 -26.82 9.33 22.85
CA ASP A 445 -28.18 9.68 22.42
C ASP A 445 -28.49 9.30 20.96
N THR A 446 -27.46 9.29 20.15
CA THR A 446 -27.60 9.02 18.71
C THR A 446 -27.18 7.60 18.33
N GLY A 447 -26.59 6.80 19.23
CA GLY A 447 -26.07 5.46 18.96
C GLY A 447 -24.85 5.45 18.03
N VAL A 448 -24.02 6.50 18.10
CA VAL A 448 -22.72 6.58 17.42
C VAL A 448 -21.63 6.17 18.40
N GLN A 449 -20.68 5.35 17.97
CA GLN A 449 -19.53 4.98 18.81
C GLN A 449 -18.50 6.12 18.77
N LEU A 450 -17.97 6.52 19.92
CA LEU A 450 -16.90 7.50 20.05
C LEU A 450 -15.66 6.86 20.65
N TYR A 451 -14.51 7.07 20.01
CA TYR A 451 -13.23 6.62 20.52
C TYR A 451 -12.23 7.77 20.59
N LEU A 452 -11.58 7.91 21.73
CA LEU A 452 -10.39 8.75 21.88
C LEU A 452 -9.15 7.86 21.80
N ARG A 453 -8.16 8.29 21.05
CA ARG A 453 -6.89 7.59 20.84
C ARG A 453 -5.72 8.48 21.17
N ASP A 454 -4.76 7.92 21.87
CA ASP A 454 -3.47 8.56 22.04
C ASP A 454 -2.50 8.07 20.99
N ARG A 455 -1.85 8.99 20.24
CA ARG A 455 -0.94 8.64 19.17
C ARG A 455 0.36 8.02 19.66
N ALA A 456 0.86 8.42 20.84
CA ALA A 456 2.09 7.86 21.40
C ALA A 456 1.87 6.42 21.94
N CYS A 457 0.61 6.04 22.12
CA CYS A 457 0.17 4.74 22.64
C CYS A 457 -0.81 4.10 21.68
N ALA A 458 -0.31 3.52 20.61
CA ALA A 458 -1.13 2.89 19.55
C ALA A 458 -2.15 1.84 20.08
N GLN A 459 -1.98 1.37 21.32
CA GLN A 459 -2.85 0.39 21.98
C GLN A 459 -3.88 1.02 22.93
N THR A 460 -3.72 2.29 23.29
CA THR A 460 -4.66 2.92 24.23
C THR A 460 -5.83 3.54 23.48
N MET A 461 -6.89 2.78 23.36
CA MET A 461 -8.17 3.21 22.85
C MET A 461 -9.17 3.21 24.02
N VAL A 462 -9.68 4.38 24.35
CA VAL A 462 -10.76 4.51 25.33
C VAL A 462 -12.06 4.68 24.58
N GLU A 463 -12.97 3.72 24.71
CA GLU A 463 -14.36 3.90 24.34
C GLU A 463 -14.96 4.87 25.36
N VAL A 464 -15.40 6.00 24.90
CA VAL A 464 -15.87 7.10 25.76
C VAL A 464 -17.38 7.14 25.78
#